data_0952877c6c749094e37eb385eee4977e
#
_entry.id   0952877c6c749094e37eb385eee4977e
#
_cell.length_a   1.000
_cell.length_b   1.000
_cell.length_c   1.000
_cell.angle_alpha   90.00
_cell.angle_beta   90.00
_cell.angle_gamma   90.00
#
_symmetry.space_group_name_H-M   'P 1'
#
loop_
_entity.id
_entity.type
_entity.pdbx_description
1 polymer ?
#
loop_
_entity_poly.entity_id
_entity_poly.type
_entity_poly.pdbx_seq_one_letter_code
_entity_poly.pdbx_strand_id
1 'polypeptide(L)'
;MAALKPFSDEQTRALVNLRQRYEVWRDTERALRALPYDLRRKRVGQYEYLYRIHDRSGNGTSLGRWDEEAQLRFEAYREDKAALKDRLGQSRAAVDEGARLARALRVPLLASAAGPILREADCRGLLDGQLLVVGTNALLAYAQEAVGALGLNDETEDFDFAWAGTEQPDGSPVWDMLKAVDPTFTVNTERAFQARNAKAYEVELLVAPSRAGTRGRLDKPHPIPLPEQEWLLLGRPIDQVVTCRDGTAARVVVPDPRWFALHKLWLSEQAKRNPFKRRKDREQGLGVLAAVAEAMPHYPLDEAFVAELPAELRPMWAEWSATR
;
A
#
# COMPACT_ATOMS: atom_id res chain seq x y z
N MET A 1 -6.95 -23.07 -17.24
CA MET A 1 -6.92 -21.95 -16.26
C MET A 1 -6.52 -22.53 -14.92
N ALA A 2 -5.67 -21.85 -14.15
CA ALA A 2 -5.43 -22.25 -12.77
C ALA A 2 -6.74 -22.11 -12.00
N ALA A 3 -7.18 -23.18 -11.32
CA ALA A 3 -8.40 -23.13 -10.51
C ALA A 3 -8.11 -22.41 -9.20
N LEU A 4 -9.05 -21.61 -8.72
CA LEU A 4 -9.00 -21.04 -7.38
C LEU A 4 -8.91 -22.18 -6.35
N LYS A 5 -7.89 -22.15 -5.51
CA LYS A 5 -7.77 -23.10 -4.40
C LYS A 5 -8.28 -22.44 -3.12
N PRO A 6 -9.48 -22.80 -2.64
CA PRO A 6 -10.05 -22.16 -1.45
C PRO A 6 -9.14 -22.28 -0.23
N PHE A 7 -9.12 -21.26 0.61
CA PHE A 7 -8.47 -21.32 1.91
C PHE A 7 -9.25 -22.24 2.86
N SER A 8 -8.51 -22.90 3.74
CA SER A 8 -9.15 -23.62 4.85
C SER A 8 -9.73 -22.65 5.87
N ASP A 9 -10.64 -23.13 6.74
CA ASP A 9 -11.21 -22.35 7.84
C ASP A 9 -10.11 -21.80 8.77
N GLU A 10 -9.04 -22.56 8.97
CA GLU A 10 -7.89 -22.13 9.78
C GLU A 10 -7.09 -21.00 9.11
N GLN A 11 -6.85 -21.08 7.79
CA GLN A 11 -6.20 -20.02 7.03
C GLN A 11 -7.06 -18.75 7.06
N THR A 12 -8.35 -18.87 6.79
CA THR A 12 -9.30 -17.75 6.82
C THR A 12 -9.33 -17.07 8.18
N ARG A 13 -9.45 -17.85 9.26
CA ARG A 13 -9.44 -17.32 10.64
C ARG A 13 -8.12 -16.62 10.97
N ALA A 14 -6.98 -17.21 10.56
CA ALA A 14 -5.67 -16.62 10.80
C ALA A 14 -5.52 -15.26 10.09
N LEU A 15 -6.02 -15.12 8.85
CA LEU A 15 -6.00 -13.87 8.09
C LEU A 15 -6.92 -12.80 8.69
N VAL A 16 -8.13 -13.16 9.12
CA VAL A 16 -9.05 -12.23 9.81
C VAL A 16 -8.43 -11.70 11.11
N ASN A 17 -7.87 -12.60 11.93
CA ASN A 17 -7.20 -12.20 13.17
C ASN A 17 -5.97 -11.34 12.91
N LEU A 18 -5.19 -11.64 11.85
CA LEU A 18 -4.02 -10.86 11.46
C LEU A 18 -4.41 -9.44 11.06
N ARG A 19 -5.49 -9.27 10.30
CA ARG A 19 -6.02 -7.97 9.93
C ARG A 19 -6.38 -7.13 11.17
N GLN A 20 -7.14 -7.68 12.11
CA GLN A 20 -7.51 -6.99 13.36
C GLN A 20 -6.27 -6.57 14.16
N ARG A 21 -5.28 -7.44 14.30
CA ARG A 21 -4.02 -7.15 15.00
C ARG A 21 -3.23 -6.03 14.30
N TYR A 22 -3.18 -6.07 12.97
CA TYR A 22 -2.49 -5.06 12.15
C TYR A 22 -3.15 -3.68 12.28
N GLU A 23 -4.47 -3.60 12.26
CA GLU A 23 -5.23 -2.36 12.43
C GLU A 23 -4.90 -1.71 13.78
N VAL A 24 -4.88 -2.48 14.87
CA VAL A 24 -4.49 -1.97 16.19
C VAL A 24 -3.05 -1.45 16.20
N TRP A 25 -2.11 -2.17 15.57
CA TRP A 25 -0.72 -1.75 15.47
C TRP A 25 -0.60 -0.45 14.65
N ARG A 26 -1.22 -0.41 13.47
CA ARG A 26 -1.22 0.76 12.57
C ARG A 26 -1.75 2.02 13.27
N ASP A 27 -2.92 1.89 13.90
CA ASP A 27 -3.57 3.03 14.55
C ASP A 27 -2.75 3.53 15.74
N THR A 28 -2.10 2.63 16.47
CA THR A 28 -1.19 2.99 17.56
C THR A 28 0.08 3.67 17.03
N GLU A 29 0.66 3.17 15.94
CA GLU A 29 1.83 3.78 15.29
C GLU A 29 1.50 5.18 14.77
N ARG A 30 0.35 5.35 14.10
CA ARG A 30 -0.12 6.66 13.63
C ARG A 30 -0.36 7.63 14.78
N ALA A 31 -0.99 7.18 15.85
CA ALA A 31 -1.22 7.99 17.05
C ALA A 31 0.12 8.45 17.70
N LEU A 32 1.10 7.53 17.79
CA LEU A 32 2.42 7.86 18.33
C LEU A 32 3.17 8.86 17.42
N ARG A 33 3.10 8.73 16.10
CA ARG A 33 3.69 9.66 15.13
C ARG A 33 3.04 11.04 15.13
N ALA A 34 1.76 11.13 15.48
CA ALA A 34 1.04 12.40 15.62
C ALA A 34 1.46 13.20 16.83
N LEU A 35 2.04 12.56 17.85
CA LEU A 35 2.58 13.27 19.00
C LEU A 35 3.81 14.10 18.63
N PRO A 36 4.07 15.21 19.37
CA PRO A 36 5.33 15.91 19.25
C PRO A 36 6.52 14.96 19.44
N TYR A 37 7.63 15.22 18.72
CA TYR A 37 8.84 14.44 18.89
C TYR A 37 9.25 14.36 20.38
N ASP A 38 9.25 15.53 21.07
CA ASP A 38 9.42 15.59 22.53
C ASP A 38 8.82 16.90 23.08
N LEU A 39 8.44 16.90 24.35
CA LEU A 39 8.19 18.09 25.13
C LEU A 39 9.26 18.22 26.19
N ARG A 40 9.81 19.44 26.40
CA ARG A 40 10.85 19.69 27.38
C ARG A 40 10.59 20.97 28.15
N ARG A 41 10.80 20.90 29.46
CA ARG A 41 10.93 22.08 30.29
C ARG A 41 12.35 22.65 30.10
N LYS A 42 12.46 23.90 29.67
CA LYS A 42 13.74 24.59 29.46
C LYS A 42 13.78 25.88 30.26
N ARG A 43 14.92 26.16 30.89
CA ARG A 43 15.18 27.45 31.57
C ARG A 43 15.82 28.44 30.60
N VAL A 44 15.23 29.63 30.52
CA VAL A 44 15.75 30.74 29.70
C VAL A 44 15.79 31.99 30.60
N GLY A 45 17.01 32.38 30.95
CA GLY A 45 17.22 33.44 31.95
C GLY A 45 16.69 33.01 33.33
N GLN A 46 15.81 33.82 33.91
CA GLN A 46 15.17 33.56 35.20
C GLN A 46 13.84 32.81 35.13
N TYR A 47 13.36 32.53 33.92
CA TYR A 47 12.05 31.91 33.68
C TYR A 47 12.20 30.52 33.09
N GLU A 48 11.20 29.68 33.32
CA GLU A 48 11.07 28.35 32.69
C GLU A 48 9.95 28.36 31.67
N TYR A 49 10.14 27.56 30.65
CA TYR A 49 9.21 27.48 29.50
C TYR A 49 9.01 26.03 29.11
N LEU A 50 7.82 25.71 28.60
CA LEU A 50 7.54 24.46 27.90
C LEU A 50 7.93 24.62 26.43
N TYR A 51 8.75 23.70 25.92
CA TYR A 51 9.18 23.66 24.52
C TYR A 51 8.65 22.40 23.82
N ARG A 52 8.13 22.58 22.60
CA ARG A 52 7.89 21.49 21.65
C ARG A 52 9.17 21.27 20.86
N ILE A 53 9.78 20.10 21.01
CA ILE A 53 10.97 19.69 20.26
C ILE A 53 10.52 19.01 18.96
N HIS A 54 11.19 19.32 17.86
CA HIS A 54 10.82 18.86 16.52
C HIS A 54 11.70 17.70 16.04
N ASP A 55 12.95 17.62 16.50
CA ASP A 55 13.93 16.67 16.00
C ASP A 55 14.94 16.22 17.09
N ARG A 56 15.82 15.28 16.68
CA ARG A 56 16.89 14.76 17.54
C ARG A 56 17.92 15.81 17.93
N SER A 57 18.12 16.86 17.11
CA SER A 57 19.06 17.95 17.39
C SER A 57 18.56 18.89 18.49
N GLY A 58 17.31 18.71 18.93
CA GLY A 58 16.72 19.49 20.00
C GLY A 58 16.17 20.85 19.54
N ASN A 59 16.03 21.05 18.23
CA ASN A 59 15.31 22.20 17.68
C ASN A 59 13.88 22.19 18.16
N GLY A 60 13.35 23.34 18.53
CA GLY A 60 12.00 23.41 19.08
C GLY A 60 11.48 24.83 19.22
N THR A 61 10.18 24.93 19.39
CA THR A 61 9.44 26.16 19.61
C THR A 61 8.93 26.23 21.04
N SER A 62 8.97 27.43 21.64
CA SER A 62 8.36 27.66 22.94
C SER A 62 6.84 27.62 22.83
N LEU A 63 6.19 26.91 23.75
CA LEU A 63 4.74 26.83 23.88
C LEU A 63 4.19 27.80 24.94
N GLY A 64 5.09 28.53 25.64
CA GLY A 64 4.73 29.45 26.68
C GLY A 64 5.56 29.25 27.97
N ARG A 65 5.28 30.08 28.98
CA ARG A 65 5.91 29.95 30.31
C ARG A 65 5.46 28.66 30.98
N TRP A 66 6.34 28.15 31.85
CA TRP A 66 6.01 27.03 32.69
C TRP A 66 5.10 27.51 33.84
N ASP A 67 3.84 27.13 33.77
CA ASP A 67 2.78 27.31 34.73
C ASP A 67 2.06 25.98 35.00
N GLU A 68 0.95 26.04 35.74
CA GLU A 68 0.17 24.85 36.09
C GLU A 68 -0.43 24.16 34.82
N GLU A 69 -0.92 24.96 33.85
CA GLU A 69 -1.44 24.42 32.58
C GLU A 69 -0.33 23.74 31.77
N ALA A 70 0.82 24.36 31.63
CA ALA A 70 1.99 23.80 30.96
C ALA A 70 2.48 22.50 31.63
N GLN A 71 2.43 22.44 32.97
CA GLN A 71 2.75 21.22 33.71
C GLN A 71 1.77 20.09 33.42
N LEU A 72 0.47 20.35 33.53
CA LEU A 72 -0.56 19.34 33.21
C LEU A 72 -0.42 18.82 31.76
N ARG A 73 -0.19 19.72 30.80
CA ARG A 73 0.05 19.36 29.40
C ARG A 73 1.30 18.50 29.22
N PHE A 74 2.36 18.80 29.95
CA PHE A 74 3.60 18.02 29.90
C PHE A 74 3.41 16.61 30.50
N GLU A 75 2.72 16.53 31.62
CA GLU A 75 2.45 15.26 32.32
C GLU A 75 1.55 14.37 31.46
N ALA A 76 0.43 14.90 30.94
CA ALA A 76 -0.46 14.18 30.02
C ALA A 76 0.30 13.66 28.78
N TYR A 77 1.12 14.51 28.15
CA TYR A 77 1.95 14.08 27.01
C TYR A 77 2.88 12.91 27.37
N ARG A 78 3.50 12.93 28.55
CA ARG A 78 4.41 11.87 28.98
C ARG A 78 3.66 10.55 29.21
N GLU A 79 2.50 10.63 29.85
CA GLU A 79 1.64 9.49 30.09
C GLU A 79 1.14 8.89 28.80
N ASP A 80 0.57 9.69 27.90
CA ASP A 80 0.09 9.28 26.59
C ASP A 80 1.20 8.62 25.76
N LYS A 81 2.38 9.25 25.72
CA LYS A 81 3.51 8.73 24.96
C LYS A 81 4.03 7.41 25.50
N ALA A 82 4.05 7.24 26.82
CA ALA A 82 4.45 6.00 27.47
C ALA A 82 3.43 4.88 27.19
N ALA A 83 2.14 5.17 27.34
CA ALA A 83 1.06 4.23 27.08
C ALA A 83 1.03 3.79 25.60
N LEU A 84 1.20 4.74 24.65
CA LEU A 84 1.27 4.43 23.23
C LEU A 84 2.50 3.59 22.86
N LYS A 85 3.66 3.83 23.48
CA LYS A 85 4.86 3.02 23.24
C LYS A 85 4.69 1.59 23.74
N ASP A 86 4.12 1.42 24.92
CA ASP A 86 3.85 0.09 25.47
C ASP A 86 2.84 -0.67 24.59
N ARG A 87 1.71 -0.02 24.23
CA ARG A 87 0.72 -0.58 23.33
C ARG A 87 1.29 -0.93 21.95
N LEU A 88 2.20 -0.09 21.42
CA LEU A 88 2.87 -0.34 20.15
C LEU A 88 3.73 -1.61 20.21
N GLY A 89 4.49 -1.79 21.30
CA GLY A 89 5.29 -3.00 21.51
C GLY A 89 4.43 -4.27 21.55
N GLN A 90 3.33 -4.24 22.31
CA GLN A 90 2.40 -5.36 22.44
C GLN A 90 1.68 -5.66 21.13
N SER A 91 1.15 -4.65 20.44
CA SER A 91 0.45 -4.83 19.17
C SER A 91 1.38 -5.32 18.06
N ARG A 92 2.63 -4.85 18.01
CA ARG A 92 3.63 -5.36 17.08
C ARG A 92 3.91 -6.85 17.31
N ALA A 93 4.12 -7.26 18.55
CA ALA A 93 4.34 -8.67 18.88
C ALA A 93 3.14 -9.53 18.45
N ALA A 94 1.91 -9.03 18.61
CA ALA A 94 0.70 -9.72 18.18
C ALA A 94 0.62 -9.85 16.65
N VAL A 95 1.01 -8.82 15.88
CA VAL A 95 1.10 -8.88 14.41
C VAL A 95 2.13 -9.92 13.98
N ASP A 96 3.33 -9.89 14.57
CA ASP A 96 4.41 -10.81 14.22
C ASP A 96 4.03 -12.27 14.54
N GLU A 97 3.31 -12.52 15.64
CA GLU A 97 2.75 -13.82 15.97
C GLU A 97 1.73 -14.29 14.93
N GLY A 98 0.76 -13.41 14.59
CA GLY A 98 -0.27 -13.71 13.59
C GLY A 98 0.31 -13.99 12.21
N ALA A 99 1.31 -13.21 11.79
CA ALA A 99 1.99 -13.40 10.51
C ALA A 99 2.77 -14.72 10.47
N ARG A 100 3.44 -15.11 11.57
CA ARG A 100 4.10 -16.42 11.66
C ARG A 100 3.12 -17.58 11.56
N LEU A 101 1.95 -17.47 12.21
CA LEU A 101 0.89 -18.47 12.11
C LEU A 101 0.38 -18.58 10.66
N ALA A 102 0.03 -17.46 10.03
CA ALA A 102 -0.44 -17.43 8.64
C ALA A 102 0.60 -18.05 7.68
N ARG A 103 1.88 -17.75 7.88
CA ARG A 103 2.99 -18.36 7.13
C ARG A 103 3.07 -19.88 7.35
N ALA A 104 2.93 -20.35 8.58
CA ALA A 104 2.94 -21.78 8.89
C ALA A 104 1.76 -22.51 8.22
N LEU A 105 0.62 -21.84 8.07
CA LEU A 105 -0.56 -22.32 7.35
C LEU A 105 -0.42 -22.21 5.82
N ARG A 106 0.74 -21.75 5.30
CA ARG A 106 1.06 -21.65 3.87
C ARG A 106 0.11 -20.74 3.07
N VAL A 107 -0.32 -19.63 3.67
CA VAL A 107 -0.98 -18.58 2.90
C VAL A 107 0.02 -17.93 1.92
N PRO A 108 -0.43 -17.38 0.79
CA PRO A 108 0.43 -16.62 -0.12
C PRO A 108 1.15 -15.46 0.59
N LEU A 109 2.42 -15.21 0.25
CA LEU A 109 3.28 -14.29 0.96
C LEU A 109 3.78 -13.15 0.05
N LEU A 110 3.69 -11.92 0.54
CA LEU A 110 4.28 -10.75 -0.10
C LEU A 110 5.81 -10.79 0.00
N ALA A 111 6.51 -10.31 -1.04
CA ALA A 111 7.96 -10.22 -1.07
C ALA A 111 8.51 -9.37 0.10
N SER A 112 9.64 -9.80 0.67
CA SER A 112 10.23 -9.16 1.86
C SER A 112 10.57 -7.68 1.66
N ALA A 113 10.94 -7.28 0.44
CA ALA A 113 11.28 -5.90 0.14
C ALA A 113 10.06 -4.97 0.06
N ALA A 114 8.89 -5.50 -0.35
CA ALA A 114 7.65 -4.73 -0.48
C ALA A 114 7.02 -4.40 0.89
N GLY A 115 7.13 -5.30 1.85
CA GLY A 115 6.50 -5.14 3.17
C GLY A 115 6.84 -3.84 3.90
N PRO A 116 8.14 -3.48 4.08
CA PRO A 116 8.53 -2.22 4.71
C PRO A 116 8.01 -0.99 3.99
N ILE A 117 7.98 -0.99 2.65
CA ILE A 117 7.48 0.11 1.82
C ILE A 117 5.99 0.33 2.08
N LEU A 118 5.20 -0.75 2.07
CA LEU A 118 3.77 -0.67 2.31
C LEU A 118 3.43 -0.25 3.74
N ARG A 119 4.14 -0.75 4.74
CA ARG A 119 3.95 -0.33 6.13
C ARG A 119 4.25 1.16 6.33
N GLU A 120 5.33 1.67 5.71
CA GLU A 120 5.66 3.09 5.79
C GLU A 120 4.64 3.94 5.02
N ALA A 121 4.16 3.48 3.83
CA ALA A 121 3.08 4.12 3.10
C ALA A 121 1.80 4.20 3.94
N ASP A 122 1.42 3.10 4.59
CA ASP A 122 0.23 3.03 5.44
C ASP A 122 0.35 3.92 6.69
N CYS A 123 1.49 3.89 7.37
CA CYS A 123 1.74 4.77 8.53
C CYS A 123 1.70 6.27 8.17
N ARG A 124 2.01 6.64 6.94
CA ARG A 124 1.89 8.01 6.41
C ARG A 124 0.50 8.34 5.86
N GLY A 125 -0.43 7.40 5.84
CA GLY A 125 -1.77 7.58 5.29
C GLY A 125 -1.81 7.58 3.76
N LEU A 126 -0.72 7.25 3.07
CA LEU A 126 -0.67 7.27 1.60
C LEU A 126 -1.60 6.21 0.96
N LEU A 127 -1.88 5.11 1.67
CA LEU A 127 -2.83 4.10 1.22
C LEU A 127 -4.30 4.48 1.48
N ASP A 128 -4.57 5.63 2.11
CA ASP A 128 -5.92 6.12 2.38
C ASP A 128 -6.46 6.96 1.20
N GLY A 129 -6.27 6.47 -0.03
CA GLY A 129 -6.80 7.07 -1.26
C GLY A 129 -5.77 7.77 -2.16
N GLN A 130 -4.49 7.80 -1.79
CA GLN A 130 -3.45 8.43 -2.61
C GLN A 130 -2.67 7.43 -3.47
N LEU A 131 -2.41 6.22 -2.96
CA LEU A 131 -1.67 5.19 -3.66
C LEU A 131 -2.48 3.90 -3.77
N LEU A 132 -2.43 3.29 -4.95
CA LEU A 132 -2.87 1.93 -5.20
C LEU A 132 -1.66 1.07 -5.56
N VAL A 133 -1.61 -0.14 -5.03
CA VAL A 133 -0.65 -1.16 -5.47
C VAL A 133 -1.17 -1.76 -6.76
N VAL A 134 -0.38 -1.68 -7.80
CA VAL A 134 -0.69 -2.26 -9.10
C VAL A 134 0.34 -3.32 -9.47
N GLY A 135 0.28 -3.86 -10.66
CA GLY A 135 1.23 -4.90 -11.06
C GLY A 135 1.01 -6.24 -10.34
N THR A 136 2.06 -7.02 -10.24
CA THR A 136 1.99 -8.40 -9.72
C THR A 136 1.68 -8.47 -8.22
N ASN A 137 2.14 -7.47 -7.45
CA ASN A 137 1.94 -7.45 -5.99
C ASN A 137 0.46 -7.26 -5.59
N ALA A 138 -0.41 -6.82 -6.50
CA ALA A 138 -1.86 -6.72 -6.28
C ALA A 138 -2.55 -8.10 -6.16
N LEU A 139 -1.98 -9.16 -6.74
CA LEU A 139 -2.60 -10.48 -6.79
C LEU A 139 -2.88 -11.08 -5.41
N LEU A 140 -2.06 -10.74 -4.40
CA LEU A 140 -2.26 -11.23 -3.04
C LEU A 140 -3.52 -10.68 -2.40
N ALA A 141 -3.86 -9.42 -2.66
CA ALA A 141 -5.12 -8.84 -2.19
C ALA A 141 -6.33 -9.50 -2.87
N TYR A 142 -6.23 -9.78 -4.17
CA TYR A 142 -7.30 -10.50 -4.88
C TYR A 142 -7.44 -11.95 -4.41
N ALA A 143 -6.35 -12.62 -4.09
CA ALA A 143 -6.38 -13.96 -3.49
C ALA A 143 -7.10 -13.97 -2.15
N GLN A 144 -6.84 -12.98 -1.30
CA GLN A 144 -7.53 -12.87 0.00
C GLN A 144 -9.00 -12.49 -0.16
N GLU A 145 -9.34 -11.61 -1.07
CA GLU A 145 -10.73 -11.23 -1.36
C GLU A 145 -11.55 -12.42 -1.89
N ALA A 146 -10.93 -13.26 -2.72
CA ALA A 146 -11.51 -14.52 -3.22
C ALA A 146 -11.49 -15.64 -2.17
N VAL A 147 -10.95 -15.41 -0.97
CA VAL A 147 -10.75 -16.42 0.07
C VAL A 147 -10.06 -17.69 -0.48
N GLY A 148 -9.03 -17.50 -1.31
CA GLY A 148 -8.34 -18.62 -1.95
C GLY A 148 -7.05 -18.22 -2.66
N ALA A 149 -6.17 -19.19 -2.91
CA ALA A 149 -4.95 -18.99 -3.68
C ALA A 149 -5.25 -19.03 -5.19
N LEU A 150 -4.78 -18.03 -5.94
CA LEU A 150 -5.03 -17.90 -7.37
C LEU A 150 -4.16 -18.85 -8.23
N GLY A 151 -3.11 -19.44 -7.66
CA GLY A 151 -2.18 -20.32 -8.41
C GLY A 151 -1.43 -19.62 -9.55
N LEU A 152 -1.31 -18.29 -9.49
CA LEU A 152 -0.66 -17.46 -10.49
C LEU A 152 0.80 -17.19 -10.11
N ASN A 153 1.64 -16.89 -11.11
CA ASN A 153 2.99 -16.43 -10.85
C ASN A 153 2.94 -15.01 -10.28
N ASP A 154 3.26 -14.89 -8.98
CA ASP A 154 3.29 -13.67 -8.18
C ASP A 154 4.71 -13.20 -7.83
N GLU A 155 5.74 -13.87 -8.35
CA GLU A 155 7.13 -13.44 -8.13
C GLU A 155 7.47 -12.24 -9.01
N THR A 156 8.00 -11.20 -8.36
CA THR A 156 8.46 -9.97 -9.00
C THR A 156 9.56 -9.30 -8.16
N GLU A 157 10.52 -8.66 -8.83
CA GLU A 157 11.59 -7.88 -8.21
C GLU A 157 11.29 -6.36 -8.28
N ASP A 158 10.17 -6.00 -8.90
CA ASP A 158 9.67 -4.64 -9.03
C ASP A 158 8.40 -4.43 -8.19
N PHE A 159 8.16 -3.19 -7.83
CA PHE A 159 6.99 -2.78 -7.07
C PHE A 159 6.33 -1.57 -7.74
N ASP A 160 5.08 -1.74 -8.16
CA ASP A 160 4.36 -0.73 -8.91
C ASP A 160 3.30 -0.06 -8.04
N PHE A 161 3.37 1.27 -7.93
CA PHE A 161 2.32 2.11 -7.41
C PHE A 161 1.62 2.89 -8.52
N ALA A 162 0.31 3.05 -8.44
CA ALA A 162 -0.45 4.05 -9.17
C ALA A 162 -0.85 5.19 -8.23
N TRP A 163 -0.60 6.43 -8.66
CA TRP A 163 -1.09 7.60 -7.95
C TRP A 163 -2.56 7.81 -8.24
N ALA A 164 -3.40 7.76 -7.20
CA ALA A 164 -4.85 7.95 -7.26
C ALA A 164 -5.31 9.27 -6.61
N GLY A 165 -4.42 9.99 -5.92
CA GLY A 165 -4.74 11.22 -5.20
C GLY A 165 -5.36 12.29 -6.08
N THR A 166 -6.37 12.99 -5.54
CA THR A 166 -7.09 14.07 -6.22
C THR A 166 -6.55 15.46 -5.92
N GLU A 167 -5.73 15.56 -4.88
CA GLU A 167 -5.13 16.81 -4.41
C GLU A 167 -3.61 16.72 -4.48
N GLN A 168 -2.97 17.89 -4.69
CA GLN A 168 -1.51 17.96 -4.66
C GLN A 168 -1.04 17.87 -3.21
N PRO A 169 -0.19 16.88 -2.85
CA PRO A 169 0.35 16.79 -1.52
C PRO A 169 1.43 17.85 -1.27
N ASP A 170 1.62 18.19 -0.02
CA ASP A 170 2.78 18.97 0.41
C ASP A 170 4.07 18.16 0.26
N GLY A 171 5.08 18.71 -0.39
CA GLY A 171 6.37 18.07 -0.57
C GLY A 171 6.38 16.87 -1.52
N SER A 172 7.18 15.87 -1.22
CA SER A 172 7.37 14.65 -2.02
C SER A 172 7.12 13.39 -1.17
N PRO A 173 5.86 13.12 -0.78
CA PRO A 173 5.55 12.10 0.22
C PRO A 173 6.00 10.69 -0.17
N VAL A 174 5.96 10.33 -1.46
CA VAL A 174 6.45 9.02 -1.94
C VAL A 174 7.97 8.93 -1.81
N TRP A 175 8.68 10.01 -2.13
CA TRP A 175 10.14 10.04 -1.97
C TRP A 175 10.56 9.97 -0.52
N ASP A 176 9.89 10.75 0.34
CA ASP A 176 10.16 10.76 1.79
C ASP A 176 9.86 9.40 2.42
N MET A 177 8.82 8.71 1.94
CA MET A 177 8.50 7.33 2.31
C MET A 177 9.62 6.37 1.92
N LEU A 178 10.06 6.39 0.66
CA LEU A 178 11.13 5.51 0.16
C LEU A 178 12.44 5.75 0.91
N LYS A 179 12.82 7.02 1.14
CA LYS A 179 14.02 7.39 1.90
C LYS A 179 13.95 7.00 3.37
N ALA A 180 12.77 6.98 3.97
CA ALA A 180 12.61 6.52 5.35
C ALA A 180 12.76 4.99 5.46
N VAL A 181 12.36 4.24 4.44
CA VAL A 181 12.52 2.77 4.39
C VAL A 181 13.97 2.38 4.10
N ASP A 182 14.57 3.00 3.10
CA ASP A 182 15.95 2.74 2.69
C ASP A 182 16.57 4.04 2.12
N PRO A 183 17.51 4.67 2.84
CA PRO A 183 18.15 5.91 2.40
C PRO A 183 18.98 5.74 1.11
N THR A 184 19.25 4.52 0.67
CA THR A 184 19.99 4.24 -0.57
C THR A 184 19.15 4.39 -1.83
N PHE A 185 17.82 4.57 -1.73
CA PHE A 185 17.00 4.82 -2.91
C PHE A 185 17.50 6.05 -3.70
N THR A 186 17.64 5.89 -5.00
CA THR A 186 17.94 6.95 -5.98
C THR A 186 16.93 6.90 -7.11
N VAL A 187 16.63 8.06 -7.71
CA VAL A 187 15.82 8.11 -8.92
C VAL A 187 16.63 7.59 -10.09
N ASN A 188 16.03 6.75 -10.92
CA ASN A 188 16.67 6.28 -12.15
C ASN A 188 16.78 7.45 -13.15
N THR A 189 17.99 7.73 -13.64
CA THR A 189 18.27 8.85 -14.54
C THR A 189 17.64 8.70 -15.92
N GLU A 190 17.43 7.47 -16.38
CA GLU A 190 16.79 7.16 -17.67
C GLU A 190 15.27 7.02 -17.56
N ARG A 191 14.77 6.67 -16.36
CA ARG A 191 13.37 6.43 -16.07
C ARG A 191 12.95 7.21 -14.82
N ALA A 192 12.66 8.48 -14.98
CA ALA A 192 12.35 9.38 -13.87
C ALA A 192 11.18 8.93 -12.98
N PHE A 193 10.31 8.04 -13.47
CA PHE A 193 9.20 7.44 -12.74
C PHE A 193 9.62 6.25 -11.85
N GLN A 194 10.88 5.83 -11.91
CA GLN A 194 11.41 4.68 -11.20
C GLN A 194 12.46 5.12 -10.17
N ALA A 195 12.37 4.56 -8.97
CA ALA A 195 13.40 4.63 -7.94
C ALA A 195 14.03 3.25 -7.73
N ARG A 196 15.34 3.21 -7.48
CA ARG A 196 16.09 1.97 -7.24
C ARG A 196 16.95 2.12 -5.99
N ASN A 197 17.00 1.09 -5.13
CA ASN A 197 17.89 1.07 -3.98
C ASN A 197 19.23 0.35 -4.29
N ALA A 198 20.13 0.32 -3.32
CA ALA A 198 21.44 -0.33 -3.47
C ALA A 198 21.37 -1.85 -3.70
N LYS A 199 20.21 -2.49 -3.41
CA LYS A 199 19.97 -3.92 -3.67
C LYS A 199 19.30 -4.16 -5.03
N ALA A 200 19.24 -3.15 -5.90
CA ALA A 200 18.58 -3.16 -7.20
C ALA A 200 17.05 -3.39 -7.14
N TYR A 201 16.44 -3.25 -5.96
CA TYR A 201 14.98 -3.29 -5.85
C TYR A 201 14.37 -2.01 -6.44
N GLU A 202 13.43 -2.18 -7.35
CA GLU A 202 12.83 -1.09 -8.12
C GLU A 202 11.42 -0.79 -7.62
N VAL A 203 11.11 0.51 -7.53
CA VAL A 203 9.76 1.01 -7.25
C VAL A 203 9.38 1.97 -8.37
N GLU A 204 8.30 1.66 -9.07
CA GLU A 204 7.74 2.49 -10.13
C GLU A 204 6.52 3.25 -9.60
N LEU A 205 6.42 4.52 -9.98
CA LEU A 205 5.25 5.35 -9.70
C LEU A 205 4.58 5.71 -11.03
N LEU A 206 3.36 5.19 -11.22
CA LEU A 206 2.55 5.41 -12.40
C LEU A 206 1.43 6.41 -12.09
N VAL A 207 0.91 7.07 -13.11
CA VAL A 207 -0.18 8.04 -12.95
C VAL A 207 -1.13 8.01 -14.15
N ALA A 208 -2.42 8.16 -13.89
CA ALA A 208 -3.41 8.43 -14.92
C ALA A 208 -3.33 9.89 -15.38
N PRO A 209 -3.61 10.23 -16.65
CA PRO A 209 -3.63 11.60 -17.14
C PRO A 209 -4.52 12.53 -16.30
N SER A 210 -5.68 12.06 -15.83
CA SER A 210 -6.58 12.81 -14.96
C SER A 210 -5.98 13.18 -13.61
N ARG A 211 -4.93 12.47 -13.17
CA ARG A 211 -4.23 12.68 -11.90
C ARG A 211 -2.84 13.31 -12.05
N ALA A 212 -2.35 13.48 -13.27
CA ALA A 212 -1.01 14.02 -13.50
C ALA A 212 -0.83 15.43 -12.92
N GLY A 213 -1.87 16.28 -13.00
CA GLY A 213 -1.87 17.63 -12.46
C GLY A 213 -1.84 17.74 -10.93
N THR A 214 -2.11 16.64 -10.22
CA THR A 214 -2.06 16.60 -8.75
C THR A 214 -0.66 16.27 -8.21
N ARG A 215 0.34 16.12 -9.09
CA ARG A 215 1.74 15.88 -8.70
C ARG A 215 2.57 17.15 -8.86
N GLY A 216 3.39 17.43 -7.86
CA GLY A 216 4.32 18.55 -7.91
C GLY A 216 5.40 18.34 -8.97
N ARG A 217 5.82 19.42 -9.64
CA ARG A 217 6.86 19.37 -10.69
C ARG A 217 8.19 18.82 -10.18
N LEU A 218 8.47 18.96 -8.89
CA LEU A 218 9.72 18.52 -8.25
C LEU A 218 9.58 17.18 -7.51
N ASP A 219 8.40 16.53 -7.59
CA ASP A 219 8.17 15.24 -6.96
C ASP A 219 9.10 14.15 -7.49
N LYS A 220 9.43 13.23 -6.60
CA LYS A 220 10.29 12.07 -6.90
C LYS A 220 9.65 10.78 -6.35
N PRO A 221 9.76 9.67 -7.08
CA PRO A 221 10.01 9.61 -8.53
C PRO A 221 8.94 10.40 -9.28
N HIS A 222 9.24 10.87 -10.50
CA HIS A 222 8.30 11.67 -11.29
C HIS A 222 7.49 10.76 -12.23
N PRO A 223 6.19 10.54 -11.96
CA PRO A 223 5.39 9.60 -12.72
C PRO A 223 5.16 10.08 -14.15
N ILE A 224 5.06 9.12 -15.08
CA ILE A 224 4.67 9.38 -16.46
C ILE A 224 3.17 9.11 -16.60
N PRO A 225 2.39 10.04 -17.17
CA PRO A 225 0.99 9.81 -17.44
C PRO A 225 0.80 8.71 -18.50
N LEU A 226 0.05 7.67 -18.14
CA LEU A 226 -0.28 6.56 -19.00
C LEU A 226 -1.81 6.45 -19.11
N PRO A 227 -2.40 6.57 -20.32
CA PRO A 227 -3.85 6.57 -20.50
C PRO A 227 -4.54 5.35 -19.91
N GLU A 228 -3.94 4.17 -20.00
CA GLU A 228 -4.46 2.93 -19.47
C GLU A 228 -4.54 2.89 -17.93
N GLN A 229 -3.87 3.78 -17.23
CA GLN A 229 -3.97 3.90 -15.78
C GLN A 229 -5.33 4.47 -15.33
N GLU A 230 -6.08 5.15 -16.21
CA GLU A 230 -7.43 5.63 -15.92
C GLU A 230 -8.36 4.48 -15.52
N TRP A 231 -8.21 3.32 -16.14
CA TRP A 231 -9.05 2.16 -15.85
C TRP A 231 -8.84 1.60 -14.44
N LEU A 232 -7.64 1.76 -13.89
CA LEU A 232 -7.31 1.30 -12.53
C LEU A 232 -7.86 2.20 -11.43
N LEU A 233 -8.39 3.38 -11.80
CA LEU A 233 -9.08 4.30 -10.89
C LEU A 233 -10.60 4.05 -10.83
N LEU A 234 -11.11 3.16 -11.70
CA LEU A 234 -12.53 2.86 -11.80
C LEU A 234 -12.96 1.76 -10.82
N GLY A 235 -14.23 1.77 -10.47
CA GLY A 235 -14.82 0.77 -9.59
C GLY A 235 -14.43 0.95 -8.13
N ARG A 236 -14.50 -0.14 -7.36
CA ARG A 236 -14.25 -0.14 -5.92
C ARG A 236 -12.93 -0.85 -5.61
N PRO A 237 -11.93 -0.16 -5.05
CA PRO A 237 -10.67 -0.78 -4.67
C PRO A 237 -10.86 -1.83 -3.58
N ILE A 238 -9.96 -2.81 -3.55
CA ILE A 238 -9.85 -3.83 -2.49
C ILE A 238 -8.79 -3.39 -1.50
N ASP A 239 -9.08 -3.56 -0.21
CA ASP A 239 -8.23 -3.22 0.92
C ASP A 239 -8.02 -4.47 1.78
N GLN A 240 -6.81 -5.05 1.76
CA GLN A 240 -6.48 -6.26 2.49
C GLN A 240 -5.18 -6.13 3.28
N VAL A 241 -5.05 -6.92 4.34
CA VAL A 241 -3.80 -7.08 5.09
C VAL A 241 -3.18 -8.42 4.73
N VAL A 242 -2.02 -8.39 4.11
CA VAL A 242 -1.32 -9.57 3.62
C VAL A 242 -0.13 -9.95 4.51
N THR A 243 0.19 -11.23 4.54
CA THR A 243 1.37 -11.75 5.24
C THR A 243 2.61 -11.55 4.39
N CYS A 244 3.71 -11.09 4.99
CA CYS A 244 4.98 -10.87 4.32
C CYS A 244 5.97 -12.03 4.58
N ARG A 245 6.90 -12.26 3.63
CA ARG A 245 7.97 -13.27 3.77
C ARG A 245 8.93 -12.97 4.94
N ASP A 246 9.05 -11.70 5.35
CA ASP A 246 9.84 -11.28 6.52
C ASP A 246 9.20 -11.63 7.88
N GLY A 247 8.04 -12.28 7.88
CA GLY A 247 7.34 -12.72 9.09
C GLY A 247 6.48 -11.64 9.73
N THR A 248 6.17 -10.58 8.98
CA THR A 248 5.29 -9.48 9.39
C THR A 248 4.04 -9.41 8.50
N ALA A 249 3.26 -8.36 8.62
CA ALA A 249 2.12 -8.07 7.76
C ALA A 249 2.24 -6.68 7.14
N ALA A 250 1.50 -6.45 6.05
CA ALA A 250 1.36 -5.14 5.42
C ALA A 250 -0.05 -4.98 4.84
N ARG A 251 -0.57 -3.76 4.86
CA ARG A 251 -1.81 -3.40 4.17
C ARG A 251 -1.52 -3.15 2.69
N VAL A 252 -2.41 -3.65 1.83
CA VAL A 252 -2.33 -3.52 0.38
C VAL A 252 -3.68 -3.02 -0.12
N VAL A 253 -3.69 -1.86 -0.76
CA VAL A 253 -4.88 -1.31 -1.41
C VAL A 253 -4.67 -1.39 -2.90
N VAL A 254 -5.57 -2.08 -3.60
CA VAL A 254 -5.45 -2.42 -5.03
C VAL A 254 -6.68 -1.98 -5.81
N PRO A 255 -6.58 -1.78 -7.13
CA PRO A 255 -7.72 -1.48 -7.98
C PRO A 255 -8.86 -2.51 -7.87
N ASP A 256 -10.04 -2.14 -8.34
CA ASP A 256 -11.14 -3.07 -8.56
C ASP A 256 -10.65 -4.26 -9.43
N PRO A 257 -10.88 -5.51 -9.01
CA PRO A 257 -10.32 -6.70 -9.66
C PRO A 257 -10.76 -6.87 -11.11
N ARG A 258 -11.96 -6.40 -11.48
CA ARG A 258 -12.49 -6.50 -12.84
C ARG A 258 -11.71 -5.60 -13.79
N TRP A 259 -11.49 -4.36 -13.39
CA TRP A 259 -10.72 -3.38 -14.17
C TRP A 259 -9.23 -3.75 -14.24
N PHE A 260 -8.65 -4.20 -13.14
CA PHE A 260 -7.28 -4.72 -13.13
C PHE A 260 -7.11 -5.90 -14.10
N ALA A 261 -8.02 -6.84 -14.08
CA ALA A 261 -7.92 -8.03 -14.91
C ALA A 261 -8.02 -7.70 -16.39
N LEU A 262 -8.99 -6.86 -16.79
CA LEU A 262 -9.13 -6.40 -18.18
C LEU A 262 -7.92 -5.54 -18.63
N HIS A 263 -7.40 -4.70 -17.76
CA HIS A 263 -6.16 -3.95 -18.02
C HIS A 263 -4.97 -4.89 -18.27
N LYS A 264 -4.83 -5.98 -17.49
CA LYS A 264 -3.80 -7.00 -17.70
C LYS A 264 -3.95 -7.73 -19.03
N LEU A 265 -5.18 -8.07 -19.41
CA LEU A 265 -5.45 -8.67 -20.71
C LEU A 265 -5.10 -7.71 -21.86
N TRP A 266 -5.48 -6.44 -21.74
CA TRP A 266 -5.12 -5.42 -22.72
C TRP A 266 -3.60 -5.25 -22.83
N LEU A 267 -2.86 -5.21 -21.72
CA LEU A 267 -1.40 -5.16 -21.73
C LEU A 267 -0.79 -6.35 -22.47
N SER A 268 -1.37 -7.54 -22.35
CA SER A 268 -0.87 -8.76 -23.03
C SER A 268 -0.92 -8.68 -24.54
N GLU A 269 -1.80 -7.85 -25.10
CA GLU A 269 -1.96 -7.65 -26.55
C GLU A 269 -1.07 -6.52 -27.11
N GLN A 270 -0.41 -5.73 -26.25
CA GLN A 270 0.40 -4.60 -26.71
C GLN A 270 1.68 -5.06 -27.41
N ALA A 271 1.87 -4.67 -28.66
CA ALA A 271 3.02 -5.09 -29.47
C ALA A 271 4.38 -4.69 -28.87
N LYS A 272 4.43 -3.53 -28.16
CA LYS A 272 5.65 -3.01 -27.49
C LYS A 272 5.93 -3.67 -26.13
N ARG A 273 4.99 -4.48 -25.62
CA ARG A 273 5.16 -5.17 -24.33
C ARG A 273 6.14 -6.31 -24.47
N ASN A 274 7.06 -6.43 -23.50
CA ASN A 274 8.02 -7.54 -23.46
C ASN A 274 7.29 -8.89 -23.57
N PRO A 275 7.69 -9.80 -24.51
CA PRO A 275 7.01 -11.07 -24.74
C PRO A 275 6.85 -11.94 -23.48
N PHE A 276 7.84 -11.96 -22.57
CA PHE A 276 7.75 -12.69 -21.31
C PHE A 276 6.69 -12.08 -20.38
N LYS A 277 6.59 -10.73 -20.33
CA LYS A 277 5.56 -10.04 -19.55
C LYS A 277 4.16 -10.21 -20.18
N ARG A 278 4.02 -10.31 -21.51
CA ARG A 278 2.73 -10.52 -22.20
C ARG A 278 2.03 -11.81 -21.73
N ARG A 279 2.78 -12.92 -21.72
CA ARG A 279 2.22 -14.20 -21.27
C ARG A 279 1.79 -14.12 -19.79
N LYS A 280 2.63 -13.56 -18.93
CA LYS A 280 2.33 -13.36 -17.51
C LYS A 280 1.10 -12.48 -17.31
N ASP A 281 1.00 -11.35 -18.02
CA ASP A 281 -0.14 -10.44 -17.93
C ASP A 281 -1.44 -11.14 -18.34
N ARG A 282 -1.42 -11.95 -19.42
CA ARG A 282 -2.58 -12.73 -19.85
C ARG A 282 -3.02 -13.75 -18.79
N GLU A 283 -2.09 -14.53 -18.27
CA GLU A 283 -2.36 -15.53 -17.23
C GLU A 283 -2.95 -14.86 -15.96
N GLN A 284 -2.40 -13.73 -15.54
CA GLN A 284 -2.88 -12.96 -14.40
C GLN A 284 -4.28 -12.40 -14.65
N GLY A 285 -4.53 -11.76 -15.80
CA GLY A 285 -5.84 -11.22 -16.16
C GLY A 285 -6.93 -12.28 -16.16
N LEU A 286 -6.69 -13.40 -16.85
CA LEU A 286 -7.63 -14.52 -16.90
C LEU A 286 -7.89 -15.13 -15.53
N GLY A 287 -6.84 -15.30 -14.71
CA GLY A 287 -6.97 -15.88 -13.39
C GLY A 287 -7.74 -14.99 -12.41
N VAL A 288 -7.54 -13.66 -12.46
CA VAL A 288 -8.30 -12.73 -11.63
C VAL A 288 -9.78 -12.68 -12.07
N LEU A 289 -10.08 -12.61 -13.39
CA LEU A 289 -11.47 -12.67 -13.85
C LEU A 289 -12.17 -13.98 -13.45
N ALA A 290 -11.47 -15.10 -13.51
CA ALA A 290 -12.03 -16.38 -13.06
C ALA A 290 -12.36 -16.34 -11.56
N ALA A 291 -11.46 -15.81 -10.72
CA ALA A 291 -11.68 -15.68 -9.29
C ALA A 291 -12.82 -14.72 -8.96
N VAL A 292 -12.94 -13.60 -9.68
CA VAL A 292 -14.08 -12.67 -9.53
C VAL A 292 -15.39 -13.39 -9.79
N ALA A 293 -15.46 -14.12 -10.90
CA ALA A 293 -16.67 -14.83 -11.30
C ALA A 293 -17.04 -15.99 -10.37
N GLU A 294 -16.06 -16.64 -9.76
CA GLU A 294 -16.26 -17.81 -8.89
C GLU A 294 -16.53 -17.42 -7.44
N ALA A 295 -15.81 -16.40 -6.91
CA ALA A 295 -15.73 -16.16 -5.48
C ALA A 295 -15.93 -14.70 -5.03
N MET A 296 -16.19 -13.75 -5.95
CA MET A 296 -16.39 -12.34 -5.58
C MET A 296 -17.74 -11.79 -6.07
N PRO A 297 -18.89 -12.28 -5.56
CA PRO A 297 -20.22 -11.87 -6.05
C PRO A 297 -20.52 -10.39 -5.84
N HIS A 298 -19.79 -9.71 -4.96
CA HIS A 298 -19.87 -8.28 -4.70
C HIS A 298 -19.10 -7.40 -5.72
N TYR A 299 -18.45 -8.05 -6.73
CA TYR A 299 -17.92 -7.45 -7.95
C TYR A 299 -18.63 -8.06 -9.16
N PRO A 300 -19.90 -7.73 -9.39
CA PRO A 300 -20.70 -8.38 -10.43
C PRO A 300 -20.12 -8.13 -11.82
N LEU A 301 -20.16 -9.19 -12.65
CA LEU A 301 -19.77 -9.19 -14.06
C LEU A 301 -21.05 -9.16 -14.89
N ASP A 302 -21.89 -8.18 -14.69
CA ASP A 302 -23.22 -8.01 -15.27
C ASP A 302 -23.26 -7.00 -16.42
N GLU A 303 -24.44 -6.78 -16.98
CA GLU A 303 -24.65 -5.85 -18.09
C GLU A 303 -24.29 -4.41 -17.70
N ALA A 304 -24.50 -4.01 -16.43
CA ALA A 304 -24.14 -2.68 -15.95
C ALA A 304 -22.62 -2.47 -16.02
N PHE A 305 -21.84 -3.45 -15.55
CA PHE A 305 -20.39 -3.40 -15.67
C PHE A 305 -19.94 -3.37 -17.14
N VAL A 306 -20.57 -4.18 -18.01
CA VAL A 306 -20.22 -4.21 -19.44
C VAL A 306 -20.51 -2.88 -20.14
N ALA A 307 -21.59 -2.20 -19.76
CA ALA A 307 -21.94 -0.89 -20.31
C ALA A 307 -20.90 0.18 -20.01
N GLU A 308 -20.18 0.08 -18.87
CA GLU A 308 -19.13 1.01 -18.47
C GLU A 308 -17.79 0.78 -19.20
N LEU A 309 -17.62 -0.37 -19.90
CA LEU A 309 -16.36 -0.73 -20.53
C LEU A 309 -15.97 0.23 -21.66
N PRO A 310 -14.77 0.85 -21.61
CA PRO A 310 -14.20 1.58 -22.72
C PRO A 310 -13.97 0.68 -23.93
N ALA A 311 -13.96 1.31 -25.11
CA ALA A 311 -13.86 0.58 -26.38
C ALA A 311 -12.65 -0.35 -26.43
N GLU A 312 -11.54 0.05 -25.83
CA GLU A 312 -10.27 -0.68 -25.78
C GLU A 312 -10.35 -1.99 -24.98
N LEU A 313 -11.21 -2.05 -23.96
CA LEU A 313 -11.36 -3.23 -23.10
C LEU A 313 -12.47 -4.19 -23.54
N ARG A 314 -13.39 -3.74 -24.41
CA ARG A 314 -14.50 -4.60 -24.91
C ARG A 314 -14.03 -5.86 -25.62
N PRO A 315 -12.98 -5.84 -26.48
CA PRO A 315 -12.47 -7.08 -27.09
C PRO A 315 -11.99 -8.10 -26.05
N MET A 316 -11.31 -7.64 -25.00
CA MET A 316 -10.79 -8.49 -23.91
C MET A 316 -11.95 -9.16 -23.15
N TRP A 317 -12.99 -8.38 -22.87
CA TRP A 317 -14.21 -8.90 -22.26
C TRP A 317 -14.93 -9.91 -23.15
N ALA A 318 -15.13 -9.60 -24.44
CA ALA A 318 -15.81 -10.48 -25.39
C ALA A 318 -15.10 -11.82 -25.55
N GLU A 319 -13.77 -11.82 -25.66
CA GLU A 319 -12.98 -13.04 -25.73
C GLU A 319 -13.14 -13.90 -24.46
N TRP A 320 -13.03 -13.29 -23.28
CA TRP A 320 -13.17 -14.00 -22.02
C TRP A 320 -14.57 -14.55 -21.81
N SER A 321 -15.61 -13.74 -22.05
CA SER A 321 -17.01 -14.15 -21.87
C SER A 321 -17.44 -15.28 -22.81
N ALA A 322 -16.89 -15.34 -24.04
CA ALA A 322 -17.17 -16.42 -25.00
C ALA A 322 -16.58 -17.78 -24.58
N THR A 323 -15.64 -17.81 -23.61
CA THR A 323 -15.03 -19.04 -23.11
C THR A 323 -15.72 -19.62 -21.87
N ARG A 324 -16.80 -18.98 -21.40
CA ARG A 324 -17.62 -19.39 -20.25
C ARG A 324 -18.91 -20.04 -20.72
#